data_93d8da8b1988b2fe5e523fce46bbc96c
#
_entry.id   93d8da8b1988b2fe5e523fce46bbc96c
#
_cell.length_a   1.000
_cell.length_b   1.000
_cell.length_c   1.000
_cell.angle_alpha   90.00
_cell.angle_beta   90.00
_cell.angle_gamma   90.00
#
_symmetry.space_group_name_H-M   'P 1'
#
loop_
_entity.id
_entity.type
_entity.pdbx_description
1 polymer ?
#
loop_
_entity_poly.entity_id
_entity_poly.type
_entity_poly.pdbx_seq_one_letter_code
_entity_poly.pdbx_strand_id
1 'polypeptide(L)'
;MPLVSLNLARKHLHVDDPEDDEMVLFYLAAAEQAACDFIDRNAYVDSAALDAAVAAGTAGERPMVANPAIQAAVLLMLGHLWENREDSVIGVSAVELPKGSRTLLNPSRIGMGV
;
A
#
# COMPACT_ATOMS: atom_id res chain seq x y z
N MET A 1 -7.32 -0.03 -8.50
CA MET A 1 -6.08 -0.09 -9.28
C MET A 1 -4.89 -0.02 -8.34
N PRO A 2 -3.96 -0.95 -8.43
CA PRO A 2 -2.86 -0.99 -7.48
C PRO A 2 -1.91 0.19 -7.64
N LEU A 3 -1.36 0.65 -6.54
CA LEU A 3 -0.38 1.72 -6.55
C LEU A 3 0.98 1.23 -7.06
N VAL A 4 1.20 -0.07 -6.98
CA VAL A 4 2.42 -0.71 -7.42
C VAL A 4 2.02 -1.82 -8.37
N SER A 5 2.72 -1.95 -9.49
CA SER A 5 2.36 -2.99 -10.46
C SER A 5 2.66 -4.38 -9.92
N LEU A 6 1.91 -5.36 -10.40
CA LEU A 6 2.15 -6.74 -10.03
C LEU A 6 3.58 -7.15 -10.39
N ASN A 7 4.06 -6.70 -11.53
CA ASN A 7 5.40 -7.06 -11.97
C ASN A 7 6.47 -6.55 -11.01
N LEU A 8 6.34 -5.33 -10.54
CA LEU A 8 7.28 -4.77 -9.58
C LEU A 8 7.15 -5.49 -8.23
N ALA A 9 5.93 -5.81 -7.82
CA ALA A 9 5.71 -6.54 -6.58
C ALA A 9 6.38 -7.92 -6.64
N ARG A 10 6.24 -8.62 -7.75
CA ARG A 10 6.86 -9.93 -7.92
C ARG A 10 8.38 -9.83 -7.86
N LYS A 11 8.94 -8.81 -8.48
CA LYS A 11 10.39 -8.61 -8.44
C LYS A 11 10.86 -8.33 -7.02
N HIS A 12 10.13 -7.53 -6.30
CA HIS A 12 10.48 -7.20 -4.91
C HIS A 12 10.48 -8.44 -4.02
N LEU A 13 9.52 -9.34 -4.26
CA LEU A 13 9.39 -10.55 -3.46
C LEU A 13 10.21 -11.72 -4.00
N HIS A 14 10.81 -11.57 -5.15
CA HIS A 14 11.53 -12.66 -5.82
C HIS A 14 10.62 -13.86 -6.10
N VAL A 15 9.39 -13.58 -6.55
CA VAL A 15 8.41 -14.61 -6.85
C VAL A 15 8.26 -14.71 -8.35
N ASP A 16 8.51 -15.89 -8.90
CA ASP A 16 8.41 -16.08 -10.34
C ASP A 16 7.22 -16.93 -10.78
N ASP A 17 6.60 -17.64 -9.86
CA ASP A 17 5.54 -18.57 -10.22
C ASP A 17 4.22 -17.84 -10.40
N PRO A 18 3.60 -17.92 -11.58
CA PRO A 18 2.30 -17.27 -11.79
C PRO A 18 1.20 -17.79 -10.87
N GLU A 19 1.36 -18.96 -10.30
CA GLU A 19 0.36 -19.47 -9.38
C GLU A 19 0.31 -18.66 -8.11
N ASP A 20 1.35 -17.91 -7.80
CA ASP A 20 1.37 -17.09 -6.61
C ASP A 20 0.76 -15.70 -6.84
N ASP A 21 0.41 -15.37 -8.08
CA ASP A 21 -0.07 -14.02 -8.39
C ASP A 21 -1.29 -13.60 -7.59
N GLU A 22 -2.23 -14.49 -7.39
CA GLU A 22 -3.43 -14.15 -6.64
C GLU A 22 -3.09 -13.79 -5.20
N MET A 23 -2.19 -14.55 -4.60
CA MET A 23 -1.79 -14.29 -3.22
C MET A 23 -0.95 -13.01 -3.13
N VAL A 24 -0.08 -12.78 -4.11
CA VAL A 24 0.70 -11.54 -4.17
C VAL A 24 -0.23 -10.34 -4.27
N LEU A 25 -1.25 -10.42 -5.13
CA LEU A 25 -2.20 -9.32 -5.27
C LEU A 25 -3.01 -9.09 -4.00
N PHE A 26 -3.35 -10.16 -3.30
CA PHE A 26 -4.09 -10.05 -2.05
C PHE A 26 -3.26 -9.28 -0.99
N TYR A 27 -2.01 -9.68 -0.81
CA TYR A 27 -1.15 -9.01 0.16
C TYR A 27 -0.76 -7.61 -0.29
N LEU A 28 -0.64 -7.39 -1.60
CA LEU A 28 -0.37 -6.07 -2.13
C LEU A 28 -1.53 -5.12 -1.79
N ALA A 29 -2.76 -5.58 -1.98
CA ALA A 29 -3.94 -4.78 -1.63
C ALA A 29 -3.95 -4.45 -0.14
N ALA A 30 -3.60 -5.42 0.70
CA ALA A 30 -3.53 -5.20 2.14
C ALA A 30 -2.45 -4.18 2.49
N ALA A 31 -1.31 -4.25 1.84
CA ALA A 31 -0.23 -3.30 2.09
C ALA A 31 -0.63 -1.88 1.66
N GLU A 32 -1.31 -1.77 0.54
CA GLU A 32 -1.78 -0.48 0.06
C GLU A 32 -2.83 0.12 0.98
N GLN A 33 -3.74 -0.71 1.46
CA GLN A 33 -4.76 -0.24 2.38
C GLN A 33 -4.12 0.23 3.70
N ALA A 34 -3.16 -0.52 4.21
CA ALA A 34 -2.47 -0.16 5.44
C ALA A 34 -1.73 1.17 5.27
N ALA A 35 -1.12 1.39 4.11
CA ALA A 35 -0.42 2.64 3.84
C ALA A 35 -1.41 3.81 3.81
N CYS A 36 -2.54 3.64 3.12
CA CYS A 36 -3.55 4.68 3.05
C CYS A 36 -4.16 4.98 4.42
N ASP A 37 -4.39 3.96 5.21
CA ASP A 37 -4.92 4.14 6.56
C ASP A 37 -3.93 4.91 7.43
N PHE A 38 -2.66 4.63 7.30
CA PHE A 38 -1.66 5.32 8.10
C PHE A 38 -1.58 6.80 7.76
N ILE A 39 -1.64 7.15 6.46
CA ILE A 39 -1.57 8.56 6.06
C ILE A 39 -2.93 9.24 6.15
N ASP A 40 -3.99 8.47 6.38
CA ASP A 40 -5.36 8.99 6.49
C ASP A 40 -5.78 9.72 5.22
N ARG A 41 -5.38 9.19 4.08
CA ARG A 41 -5.72 9.74 2.76
C ARG A 41 -5.86 8.60 1.79
N ASN A 42 -6.57 8.84 0.70
CA ASN A 42 -6.62 7.89 -0.39
C ASN A 42 -5.55 8.27 -1.40
N ALA A 43 -4.71 7.33 -1.76
CA ALA A 43 -3.69 7.53 -2.78
C ALA A 43 -4.10 6.80 -4.05
N TYR A 44 -3.81 7.41 -5.16
CA TYR A 44 -4.16 6.86 -6.47
C TYR A 44 -2.92 6.68 -7.33
N VAL A 45 -2.98 5.74 -8.27
CA VAL A 45 -1.81 5.38 -9.05
C VAL A 45 -1.36 6.54 -9.95
N ASP A 46 -2.30 7.32 -10.45
CA ASP A 46 -2.00 8.45 -11.31
C ASP A 46 -3.12 9.49 -11.23
N SER A 47 -2.94 10.59 -11.92
CA SER A 47 -3.93 11.67 -11.88
C SER A 47 -5.24 11.28 -12.54
N ALA A 48 -5.22 10.40 -13.53
CA ALA A 48 -6.44 9.96 -14.17
C ALA A 48 -7.32 9.16 -13.19
N ALA A 49 -6.69 8.29 -12.41
CA ALA A 49 -7.43 7.53 -11.39
C ALA A 49 -7.98 8.45 -10.31
N LEU A 50 -7.19 9.45 -9.92
CA LEU A 50 -7.63 10.43 -8.93
C LEU A 50 -8.82 11.22 -9.46
N ASP A 51 -8.75 11.71 -10.69
CA ASP A 51 -9.81 12.49 -11.28
C ASP A 51 -11.10 11.68 -11.41
N ALA A 52 -10.98 10.41 -11.77
CA ALA A 52 -12.14 9.53 -11.86
C ALA A 52 -12.80 9.34 -10.50
N ALA A 53 -12.00 9.19 -9.45
CA ALA A 53 -12.53 9.03 -8.09
C ALA A 53 -13.20 10.32 -7.61
N VAL A 54 -12.63 11.47 -7.92
CA VAL A 54 -13.23 12.76 -7.57
C VAL A 54 -14.58 12.90 -8.29
N ALA A 55 -14.62 12.56 -9.56
CA ALA A 55 -15.86 12.66 -10.33
C ALA A 55 -16.93 11.71 -9.80
N ALA A 56 -16.52 10.56 -9.28
CA ALA A 56 -17.46 9.59 -8.73
C ALA A 56 -17.84 9.89 -7.27
N GLY A 57 -17.20 10.85 -6.66
CA GLY A 57 -17.47 11.18 -5.26
C GLY A 57 -16.86 10.21 -4.27
N THR A 58 -15.90 9.42 -4.67
CA THR A 58 -15.30 8.42 -3.80
C THR A 58 -13.86 8.72 -3.42
N ALA A 59 -13.35 9.90 -3.76
CA ALA A 59 -11.94 10.20 -3.53
C ALA A 59 -11.56 10.46 -2.07
N GLY A 60 -12.50 10.79 -1.24
CA GLY A 60 -12.19 11.14 0.16
C GLY A 60 -11.84 12.62 0.29
N GLU A 61 -11.34 13.00 1.45
CA GLU A 61 -11.11 14.41 1.72
C GLU A 61 -9.85 15.00 1.17
N ARG A 62 -8.77 14.32 1.17
CA ARG A 62 -7.51 14.85 0.68
C ARG A 62 -6.82 13.81 -0.19
N PRO A 63 -7.42 13.50 -1.33
CA PRO A 63 -6.83 12.48 -2.18
C PRO A 63 -5.48 12.96 -2.75
N MET A 64 -4.63 12.02 -3.09
CA MET A 64 -3.35 12.34 -3.68
C MET A 64 -2.94 11.27 -4.66
N VAL A 65 -2.00 11.62 -5.53
CA VAL A 65 -1.37 10.64 -6.41
C VAL A 65 -0.18 10.06 -5.65
N ALA A 66 -0.03 8.75 -5.71
CA ALA A 66 1.08 8.10 -5.02
C ALA A 66 2.41 8.55 -5.61
N ASN A 67 3.35 8.81 -4.75
CA ASN A 67 4.69 9.18 -5.16
C ASN A 67 5.64 8.00 -4.90
N PRO A 68 6.89 8.07 -5.35
CA PRO A 68 7.82 6.95 -5.13
C PRO A 68 8.00 6.56 -3.67
N ALA A 69 7.89 7.52 -2.75
CA ALA A 69 8.03 7.20 -1.33
C ALA A 69 6.87 6.33 -0.86
N ILE A 70 5.66 6.63 -1.30
CA ILE A 70 4.49 5.82 -0.96
C ILE A 70 4.63 4.44 -1.58
N GLN A 71 5.07 4.36 -2.83
CA GLN A 71 5.24 3.08 -3.50
C GLN A 71 6.29 2.23 -2.80
N ALA A 72 7.41 2.83 -2.39
CA ALA A 72 8.45 2.11 -1.65
C ALA A 72 7.93 1.62 -0.31
N ALA A 73 7.13 2.42 0.38
CA ALA A 73 6.54 2.02 1.65
C ALA A 73 5.60 0.83 1.47
N VAL A 74 4.81 0.83 0.40
CA VAL A 74 3.92 -0.29 0.10
C VAL A 74 4.73 -1.56 -0.16
N LEU A 75 5.84 -1.44 -0.90
CA LEU A 75 6.70 -2.61 -1.15
C LEU A 75 7.33 -3.15 0.13
N LEU A 76 7.76 -2.28 1.03
CA LEU A 76 8.32 -2.73 2.30
C LEU A 76 7.26 -3.44 3.13
N MET A 77 6.05 -2.91 3.16
CA MET A 77 4.96 -3.52 3.87
C MET A 77 4.60 -4.86 3.24
N LEU A 78 4.58 -4.91 1.91
CA LEU A 78 4.29 -6.14 1.20
C LEU A 78 5.31 -7.23 1.56
N GLY A 79 6.59 -6.87 1.55
CA GLY A 79 7.64 -7.82 1.91
C GLY A 79 7.47 -8.35 3.32
N HIS A 80 7.13 -7.47 4.24
CA HIS A 80 6.89 -7.86 5.63
C HIS A 80 5.72 -8.84 5.73
N LEU A 81 4.61 -8.53 5.08
CA LEU A 81 3.44 -9.40 5.09
C LEU A 81 3.74 -10.74 4.43
N TRP A 82 4.48 -10.72 3.34
CA TRP A 82 4.81 -11.94 2.60
C TRP A 82 5.69 -12.88 3.42
N GLU A 83 6.68 -12.32 4.09
CA GLU A 83 7.57 -13.13 4.91
C GLU A 83 6.88 -13.72 6.12
N ASN A 84 5.88 -13.03 6.63
CA ASN A 84 5.19 -13.47 7.84
C ASN A 84 3.81 -14.04 7.57
N ARG A 85 3.53 -14.43 6.33
CA ARG A 85 2.18 -14.86 5.97
C ARG A 85 1.70 -16.10 6.69
N GLU A 86 2.60 -16.91 7.12
CA GLU A 86 2.19 -18.11 7.85
C GLU A 86 1.97 -17.85 9.33
N ASP A 87 2.64 -16.84 9.82
CA ASP A 87 2.48 -16.50 11.22
C ASP A 87 1.45 -15.43 11.36
N SER A 88 1.03 -14.94 10.33
CA SER A 88 0.14 -13.87 10.36
C SER A 88 -1.10 -14.36 10.85
N VAL A 89 -1.22 -14.18 11.97
CA VAL A 89 -2.35 -14.56 12.47
C VAL A 89 -3.19 -13.56 12.20
N ILE A 90 -3.99 -13.86 11.70
CA ILE A 90 -4.95 -13.11 11.52
C ILE A 90 -5.27 -12.12 12.38
N GLY A 91 -5.68 -11.19 11.97
CA GLY A 91 -6.18 -10.14 12.71
C GLY A 91 -5.23 -9.50 13.47
N VAL A 92 -4.23 -9.71 13.20
CA VAL A 92 -3.41 -9.16 13.92
C VAL A 92 -3.22 -7.86 13.59
N SER A 93 -3.87 -7.33 13.93
CA SER A 93 -3.93 -6.08 14.04
C SER A 93 -2.72 -5.57 14.18
N ALA A 94 -2.19 -6.11 14.71
CA ALA A 94 -1.15 -5.65 15.04
C ALA A 94 -0.25 -5.32 14.12
N VAL A 95 -0.58 -5.09 13.21
CA VAL A 95 0.20 -4.82 12.30
C VAL A 95 0.84 -3.56 12.47
N GLU A 96 1.89 -3.50 13.05
CA GLU A 96 2.66 -2.33 13.08
C GLU A 96 3.33 -2.22 11.75
N LEU A 97 3.31 -1.05 11.18
CA LEU A 97 4.03 -0.80 9.96
C LEU A 97 5.52 -0.92 10.22
N PRO A 98 6.26 -1.50 9.30
CA PRO A 98 7.71 -1.48 9.40
C PRO A 98 8.22 -0.06 9.56
N LYS A 99 9.26 0.11 10.30
CA LYS A 99 9.81 1.43 10.59
C LYS A 99 10.13 2.21 9.31
N GLY A 100 10.70 1.53 8.32
CA GLY A 100 11.00 2.18 7.05
C GLY A 100 9.75 2.68 6.34
N SER A 101 8.66 1.91 6.41
CA SER A 101 7.40 2.33 5.80
C SER A 101 6.87 3.58 6.47
N ARG A 102 6.93 3.64 7.79
CA ARG A 102 6.47 4.83 8.50
C ARG A 102 7.28 6.05 8.13
N THR A 103 8.58 5.91 8.02
CA THR A 103 9.44 7.02 7.65
C THR A 103 9.07 7.57 6.28
N LEU A 104 8.79 6.67 5.34
CA LEU A 104 8.44 7.09 3.98
C LEU A 104 7.04 7.68 3.89
N LEU A 105 6.13 7.23 4.73
CA LEU A 105 4.74 7.68 4.69
C LEU A 105 4.47 8.95 5.48
N ASN A 106 5.27 9.21 6.50
CA ASN A 106 5.01 10.36 7.38
C ASN A 106 4.84 11.69 6.63
N PRO A 107 5.63 12.01 5.62
CA PRO A 107 5.44 13.30 4.94
C PRO A 107 4.08 13.45 4.27
N SER A 108 3.42 12.34 3.93
CA SER A 108 2.11 12.38 3.29
C SER A 108 0.97 12.29 4.29
N ARG A 109 1.27 12.01 5.54
CA ARG A 109 0.24 11.81 6.53
C ARG A 109 -0.45 13.11 6.89
N ILE A 110 -1.77 13.05 6.99
CA ILE A 110 -2.51 14.19 7.46
C ILE A 110 -2.36 14.19 8.94
N GLY A 111 -1.84 15.25 9.39
CA GLY A 111 -1.36 15.20 10.65
C GLY A 111 -2.22 15.36 11.73
N MET A 112 -2.25 14.55 12.62
CA MET A 112 -2.94 14.57 13.65
C MET A 112 -2.09 14.93 14.68
N GLY A 113 -2.19 15.93 15.20
CA GLY A 113 -1.43 16.33 16.30
C GLY A 113 -0.01 16.37 15.97
N VAL A 114 0.22 16.54 14.90
CA VAL A 114 1.54 16.53 14.56
C VAL A 114 2.27 17.57 15.14
#